data_540ee720aadb0ac6a136e9503290e54a
#
_entry.id   540ee720aadb0ac6a136e9503290e54a
#
_cell.length_a   1.000
_cell.length_b   1.000
_cell.length_c   1.000
_cell.angle_alpha   90.00
_cell.angle_beta   90.00
_cell.angle_gamma   90.00
#
_symmetry.space_group_name_H-M   'P 1'
#
loop_
_entity.id
_entity.type
_entity.pdbx_description
1 polymer ?
#
loop_
_entity_poly.entity_id
_entity_poly.type
_entity_poly.pdbx_seq_one_letter_code
_entity_poly.pdbx_strand_id
1 'polypeptide(L)'
;MRCFCCSSKPFQACCEPFIKGDKTPVTAEQLMRSRFSAYATAQYAYILDTYTKEKQQGLSVDDLAQSAQGAKWFALQVHDAQSEESAEPNTSATLHSDTVEFTAFYFEDKKMYQLHETSNFRVENGAWRYHDGTLHDDCGKVKYGRNLPCVCGS
;
A
#
# COMPACT_ATOMS: atom_id res chain seq x y z
N MET A 1 6.78 9.25 -16.81
CA MET A 1 5.87 9.54 -15.67
C MET A 1 6.41 8.88 -14.43
N ARG A 2 6.57 9.65 -13.39
CA ARG A 2 7.03 9.10 -12.09
C ARG A 2 5.97 8.18 -11.50
N CYS A 3 6.42 7.19 -10.73
CA CYS A 3 5.50 6.27 -10.08
C CYS A 3 4.65 6.98 -9.02
N PHE A 4 3.40 6.59 -8.92
CA PHE A 4 2.47 7.13 -7.93
C PHE A 4 2.92 6.88 -6.49
N CYS A 5 3.72 5.84 -6.25
CA CYS A 5 4.21 5.49 -4.91
C CYS A 5 5.32 6.42 -4.39
N CYS A 6 5.68 7.44 -5.14
CA CYS A 6 6.70 8.44 -4.78
C CYS A 6 8.12 7.85 -4.60
N SER A 7 8.42 6.75 -5.29
CA SER A 7 9.76 6.13 -5.27
C SER A 7 10.79 6.89 -6.10
N SER A 8 10.36 7.89 -6.87
CA SER A 8 11.16 8.65 -7.84
C SER A 8 11.54 7.85 -9.09
N LYS A 9 11.14 6.59 -9.18
CA LYS A 9 11.35 5.77 -10.38
C LYS A 9 10.18 5.95 -11.35
N PRO A 10 10.38 5.71 -12.66
CA PRO A 10 9.25 5.70 -13.60
C PRO A 10 8.25 4.61 -13.20
N PHE A 11 6.97 4.89 -13.39
CA PHE A 11 5.91 3.92 -13.09
C PHE A 11 6.14 2.60 -13.81
N GLN A 12 6.53 2.65 -15.08
CA GLN A 12 6.79 1.47 -15.91
C GLN A 12 7.93 0.60 -15.38
N ALA A 13 8.86 1.18 -14.61
CA ALA A 13 9.99 0.45 -14.02
C ALA A 13 9.79 0.19 -12.52
N CYS A 14 8.69 0.63 -11.93
CA CYS A 14 8.44 0.54 -10.50
C CYS A 14 7.23 -0.36 -10.19
N CYS A 15 6.03 0.23 -10.13
CA CYS A 15 4.84 -0.50 -9.69
C CYS A 15 4.10 -1.20 -10.83
N GLU A 16 4.16 -0.69 -12.04
CA GLU A 16 3.42 -1.25 -13.16
C GLU A 16 3.72 -2.74 -13.41
N PRO A 17 4.99 -3.21 -13.38
CA PRO A 17 5.26 -4.64 -13.59
C PRO A 17 4.60 -5.55 -12.55
N PHE A 18 4.48 -5.07 -11.31
CA PHE A 18 3.78 -5.83 -10.27
C PHE A 18 2.27 -5.91 -10.56
N ILE A 19 1.69 -4.78 -10.92
CA ILE A 19 0.24 -4.68 -11.19
C ILE A 19 -0.14 -5.53 -12.39
N LYS A 20 0.70 -5.55 -13.42
CA LYS A 20 0.48 -6.36 -14.63
C LYS A 20 0.77 -7.85 -14.44
N GLY A 21 1.43 -8.22 -13.35
CA GLY A 21 1.78 -9.61 -13.09
C GLY A 21 3.09 -10.06 -13.69
N ASP A 22 3.88 -9.14 -14.27
CA ASP A 22 5.19 -9.46 -14.85
C ASP A 22 6.24 -9.73 -13.78
N LYS A 23 6.08 -9.14 -12.59
CA LYS A 23 6.95 -9.34 -11.43
C LYS A 23 6.11 -9.57 -10.20
N THR A 24 6.68 -10.30 -9.24
CA THR A 24 6.05 -10.52 -7.93
C THR A 24 6.83 -9.74 -6.87
N PRO A 25 6.14 -8.97 -6.00
CA PRO A 25 6.83 -8.28 -4.90
C PRO A 25 7.61 -9.25 -4.03
N VAL A 26 8.86 -8.91 -3.73
CA VAL A 26 9.74 -9.74 -2.90
C VAL A 26 9.88 -9.20 -1.48
N THR A 27 9.30 -8.04 -1.19
CA THR A 27 9.24 -7.44 0.15
C THR A 27 7.83 -6.90 0.40
N ALA A 28 7.50 -6.78 1.68
CA ALA A 28 6.22 -6.17 2.07
C ALA A 28 6.13 -4.72 1.58
N GLU A 29 7.23 -3.96 1.61
CA GLU A 29 7.25 -2.58 1.13
C GLU A 29 6.95 -2.51 -0.36
N GLN A 30 7.51 -3.40 -1.18
CA GLN A 30 7.21 -3.44 -2.62
C GLN A 30 5.73 -3.71 -2.86
N LEU A 31 5.15 -4.63 -2.11
CA LEU A 31 3.73 -4.92 -2.22
C LEU A 31 2.90 -3.70 -1.84
N MET A 32 3.24 -3.07 -0.71
CA MET A 32 2.51 -1.89 -0.24
C MET A 32 2.55 -0.76 -1.27
N ARG A 33 3.72 -0.46 -1.84
CA ARG A 33 3.86 0.58 -2.86
C ARG A 33 3.06 0.27 -4.12
N SER A 34 3.08 -1.00 -4.56
CA SER A 34 2.32 -1.42 -5.74
C SER A 34 0.81 -1.35 -5.50
N ARG A 35 0.34 -1.67 -4.30
CA ARG A 35 -1.07 -1.53 -3.94
C ARG A 35 -1.50 -0.07 -3.94
N PHE A 36 -0.66 0.84 -3.42
CA PHE A 36 -0.94 2.27 -3.46
C PHE A 36 -1.11 2.74 -4.91
N SER A 37 -0.18 2.38 -5.79
CA SER A 37 -0.27 2.73 -7.22
C SER A 37 -1.51 2.12 -7.88
N ALA A 38 -1.91 0.92 -7.44
CA ALA A 38 -3.12 0.28 -7.94
C ALA A 38 -4.37 1.07 -7.53
N TYR A 39 -4.42 1.58 -6.30
CA TYR A 39 -5.51 2.47 -5.89
C TYR A 39 -5.50 3.76 -6.71
N ALA A 40 -4.33 4.36 -6.94
CA ALA A 40 -4.21 5.60 -7.70
C ALA A 40 -4.63 5.43 -9.16
N THR A 41 -4.51 4.23 -9.71
CA THR A 41 -4.85 3.92 -11.11
C THR A 41 -6.13 3.10 -11.24
N ALA A 42 -6.87 2.91 -10.16
CA ALA A 42 -8.14 2.17 -10.14
C ALA A 42 -8.01 0.70 -10.59
N GLN A 43 -6.90 0.06 -10.26
CA GLN A 43 -6.64 -1.35 -10.56
C GLN A 43 -7.08 -2.24 -9.40
N TYR A 44 -8.39 -2.30 -9.17
CA TYR A 44 -8.95 -2.96 -7.97
C TYR A 44 -8.80 -4.48 -8.00
N ALA A 45 -8.72 -5.09 -9.17
CA ALA A 45 -8.47 -6.52 -9.25
C ALA A 45 -7.14 -6.89 -8.60
N TYR A 46 -6.09 -6.10 -8.83
CA TYR A 46 -4.80 -6.30 -8.19
C TYR A 46 -4.88 -6.14 -6.67
N ILE A 47 -5.65 -5.14 -6.22
CA ILE A 47 -5.87 -4.93 -4.79
C ILE A 47 -6.49 -6.18 -4.17
N LEU A 48 -7.56 -6.71 -4.77
CA LEU A 48 -8.24 -7.90 -4.26
C LEU A 48 -7.30 -9.12 -4.26
N ASP A 49 -6.57 -9.33 -5.36
CA ASP A 49 -5.68 -10.49 -5.50
C ASP A 49 -4.53 -10.49 -4.49
N THR A 50 -4.17 -9.33 -3.96
CA THR A 50 -3.06 -9.19 -3.01
C THR A 50 -3.48 -9.17 -1.55
N TYR A 51 -4.76 -9.36 -1.23
CA TYR A 51 -5.21 -9.68 0.12
C TYR A 51 -4.90 -11.14 0.45
N THR A 52 -4.76 -11.46 1.75
CA THR A 52 -4.76 -12.85 2.19
C THR A 52 -6.09 -13.51 1.81
N LYS A 53 -6.08 -14.83 1.64
CA LYS A 53 -7.30 -15.57 1.28
C LYS A 53 -8.43 -15.34 2.27
N GLU A 54 -8.09 -15.25 3.56
CA GLU A 54 -9.07 -14.97 4.60
C GLU A 54 -9.81 -13.65 4.34
N LYS A 55 -9.07 -12.61 3.98
CA LYS A 55 -9.67 -11.29 3.73
C LYS A 55 -10.38 -11.20 2.39
N GLN A 56 -9.95 -11.98 1.40
CA GLN A 56 -10.61 -12.00 0.09
C GLN A 56 -12.04 -12.51 0.17
N GLN A 57 -12.34 -13.39 1.11
CA GLN A 57 -13.64 -14.05 1.21
C GLN A 57 -14.80 -13.08 1.42
N GLY A 58 -14.56 -11.94 2.02
CA GLY A 58 -15.60 -10.95 2.27
C GLY A 58 -15.56 -9.74 1.35
N LEU A 59 -14.70 -9.76 0.33
CA LEU A 59 -14.46 -8.60 -0.53
C LEU A 59 -14.70 -8.92 -1.99
N SER A 60 -15.11 -7.89 -2.74
CA SER A 60 -15.21 -7.95 -4.21
C SER A 60 -14.53 -6.72 -4.81
N VAL A 61 -14.27 -6.78 -6.12
CA VAL A 61 -13.75 -5.62 -6.86
C VAL A 61 -14.71 -4.43 -6.73
N ASP A 62 -16.01 -4.68 -6.80
CA ASP A 62 -17.03 -3.63 -6.65
C ASP A 62 -16.99 -2.98 -5.27
N ASP A 63 -16.80 -3.77 -4.21
CA ASP A 63 -16.66 -3.23 -2.85
C ASP A 63 -15.47 -2.28 -2.74
N LEU A 64 -14.35 -2.67 -3.32
CA LEU A 64 -13.13 -1.86 -3.30
C LEU A 64 -13.32 -0.58 -4.11
N ALA A 65 -13.94 -0.67 -5.28
CA ALA A 65 -14.22 0.49 -6.12
C ALA A 65 -15.15 1.48 -5.41
N GLN A 66 -16.17 0.99 -4.71
CA GLN A 66 -17.10 1.86 -3.97
C GLN A 66 -16.42 2.54 -2.80
N SER A 67 -15.59 1.81 -2.05
CA SER A 67 -14.90 2.39 -0.89
C SER A 67 -13.86 3.44 -1.30
N ALA A 68 -13.32 3.35 -2.52
CA ALA A 68 -12.34 4.30 -3.04
C ALA A 68 -12.96 5.43 -3.86
N GLN A 69 -14.29 5.41 -4.03
CA GLN A 69 -14.98 6.40 -4.84
C GLN A 69 -14.78 7.81 -4.29
N GLY A 70 -14.39 8.73 -5.15
CA GLY A 70 -14.17 10.13 -4.78
C GLY A 70 -12.80 10.44 -4.22
N ALA A 71 -12.01 9.44 -3.86
CA ALA A 71 -10.67 9.64 -3.35
C ALA A 71 -9.65 9.55 -4.48
N LYS A 72 -8.80 10.56 -4.60
CA LYS A 72 -7.71 10.59 -5.59
C LYS A 72 -6.37 10.51 -4.85
N TRP A 73 -5.77 9.34 -4.83
CA TRP A 73 -4.49 9.11 -4.16
C TRP A 73 -3.36 9.70 -4.99
N PHE A 74 -2.50 10.50 -4.36
CA PHE A 74 -1.46 11.23 -5.11
C PHE A 74 -0.07 11.18 -4.48
N ALA A 75 0.07 10.84 -3.19
CA ALA A 75 1.37 10.82 -2.54
C ALA A 75 1.44 9.76 -1.46
N LEU A 76 2.64 9.20 -1.27
CA LEU A 76 2.90 8.15 -0.31
C LEU A 76 4.22 8.42 0.38
N GLN A 77 4.23 8.31 1.72
CA GLN A 77 5.43 8.35 2.54
C GLN A 77 5.50 7.06 3.33
N VAL A 78 6.56 6.29 3.12
CA VAL A 78 6.82 5.09 3.92
C VAL A 78 7.73 5.50 5.08
N HIS A 79 7.26 5.26 6.31
CA HIS A 79 8.00 5.67 7.52
C HIS A 79 8.91 4.57 8.01
N ASP A 80 8.43 3.33 8.05
CA ASP A 80 9.18 2.20 8.57
C ASP A 80 8.68 0.91 7.94
N ALA A 81 9.61 0.03 7.61
CA ALA A 81 9.31 -1.30 7.13
C ALA A 81 10.10 -2.28 8.00
N GLN A 82 9.40 -2.99 8.89
CA GLN A 82 10.02 -3.95 9.78
C GLN A 82 9.77 -5.37 9.29
N SER A 83 10.87 -6.08 9.09
CA SER A 83 10.86 -7.49 8.75
C SER A 83 11.06 -8.29 10.04
N GLU A 84 10.02 -9.01 10.46
CA GLU A 84 10.20 -10.04 11.47
C GLU A 84 10.74 -11.29 10.81
N GLU A 85 11.99 -11.23 10.42
CA GLU A 85 12.73 -12.45 10.20
C GLU A 85 12.96 -13.06 11.59
N SER A 86 12.15 -14.06 11.94
CA SER A 86 12.54 -14.88 13.06
C SER A 86 13.87 -15.54 12.70
N ALA A 87 14.90 -15.16 13.43
CA ALA A 87 16.27 -15.60 13.20
C ALA A 87 16.49 -17.08 13.58
N GLU A 88 15.43 -17.88 13.65
CA GLU A 88 15.56 -19.31 13.95
C GLU A 88 15.53 -20.10 12.66
N PRO A 89 16.70 -20.60 12.19
CA PRO A 89 16.77 -21.30 10.91
C PRO A 89 16.12 -22.70 10.92
N ASN A 90 15.49 -23.10 12.02
CA ASN A 90 14.99 -24.47 12.20
C ASN A 90 13.48 -24.58 12.29
N THR A 91 12.75 -23.49 12.17
CA THR A 91 11.30 -23.56 12.10
C THR A 91 10.88 -23.62 10.65
N SER A 92 10.40 -24.78 10.26
CA SER A 92 9.79 -25.01 8.94
C SER A 92 8.47 -24.24 8.77
N ALA A 93 8.03 -23.52 9.77
CA ALA A 93 6.88 -22.63 9.67
C ALA A 93 7.39 -21.25 9.26
N THR A 94 7.54 -21.06 7.99
CA THR A 94 7.84 -19.76 7.42
C THR A 94 6.61 -18.87 7.45
N LEU A 95 6.19 -18.49 8.66
CA LEU A 95 5.26 -17.40 8.82
C LEU A 95 6.08 -16.12 8.79
N HIS A 96 6.44 -15.68 7.58
CA HIS A 96 7.00 -14.33 7.43
C HIS A 96 5.86 -13.35 7.55
N SER A 97 5.89 -12.55 8.59
CA SER A 97 5.00 -11.42 8.76
C SER A 97 5.87 -10.17 8.85
N ASP A 98 5.54 -9.19 8.05
CA ASP A 98 6.21 -7.89 8.08
C ASP A 98 5.18 -6.82 8.30
N THR A 99 5.61 -5.71 8.90
CA THR A 99 4.78 -4.52 9.03
C THR A 99 5.39 -3.39 8.22
N VAL A 100 4.52 -2.56 7.65
CA VAL A 100 4.94 -1.33 6.97
C VAL A 100 4.09 -0.19 7.52
N GLU A 101 4.74 0.81 8.07
CA GLU A 101 4.08 2.04 8.50
C GLU A 101 4.21 3.08 7.40
N PHE A 102 3.09 3.67 7.00
CA PHE A 102 3.08 4.65 5.92
C PHE A 102 1.99 5.69 6.12
N THR A 103 2.13 6.82 5.44
CA THR A 103 1.08 7.81 5.29
C THR A 103 0.78 7.97 3.81
N ALA A 104 -0.46 7.78 3.44
CA ALA A 104 -0.94 7.98 2.08
C ALA A 104 -1.83 9.21 2.05
N PHE A 105 -1.68 10.03 1.01
CA PHE A 105 -2.42 11.29 0.87
C PHE A 105 -3.38 11.20 -0.30
N TYR A 106 -4.58 11.74 -0.11
CA TYR A 106 -5.60 11.75 -1.15
C TYR A 106 -6.41 13.04 -1.11
N PHE A 107 -6.98 13.38 -2.26
CA PHE A 107 -7.94 14.47 -2.37
C PHE A 107 -9.36 13.91 -2.44
N GLU A 108 -10.27 14.56 -1.74
CA GLU A 108 -11.70 14.28 -1.80
C GLU A 108 -12.43 15.60 -1.60
N ASP A 109 -13.37 15.91 -2.48
CA ASP A 109 -14.12 17.18 -2.44
C ASP A 109 -13.22 18.42 -2.34
N LYS A 110 -12.11 18.43 -3.10
CA LYS A 110 -11.14 19.54 -3.15
C LYS A 110 -10.37 19.75 -1.84
N LYS A 111 -10.39 18.77 -0.93
CA LYS A 111 -9.66 18.82 0.34
C LYS A 111 -8.66 17.70 0.38
N MET A 112 -7.55 17.95 1.07
CA MET A 112 -6.51 16.94 1.23
C MET A 112 -6.69 16.17 2.54
N TYR A 113 -6.56 14.85 2.44
CA TYR A 113 -6.66 13.94 3.59
C TYR A 113 -5.44 13.04 3.65
N GLN A 114 -5.18 12.51 4.82
CA GLN A 114 -4.13 11.52 5.01
C GLN A 114 -4.67 10.27 5.69
N LEU A 115 -4.13 9.14 5.26
CA LEU A 115 -4.33 7.84 5.89
C LEU A 115 -2.98 7.40 6.44
N HIS A 116 -2.84 7.35 7.77
CA HIS A 116 -1.64 6.88 8.43
C HIS A 116 -1.92 5.50 9.03
N GLU A 117 -1.26 4.49 8.52
CA GLU A 117 -1.55 3.11 8.86
C GLU A 117 -0.26 2.33 9.09
N THR A 118 -0.30 1.38 10.02
CA THR A 118 0.68 0.31 10.12
C THR A 118 0.01 -0.96 9.60
N SER A 119 0.45 -1.41 8.45
CA SER A 119 -0.14 -2.56 7.76
C SER A 119 0.59 -3.84 8.11
N ASN A 120 -0.17 -4.92 8.25
CA ASN A 120 0.36 -6.26 8.49
C ASN A 120 0.31 -7.05 7.18
N PHE A 121 1.45 -7.61 6.81
CA PHE A 121 1.60 -8.42 5.61
C PHE A 121 2.02 -9.83 5.96
N ARG A 122 1.58 -10.79 5.18
CA ARG A 122 1.91 -12.21 5.35
C ARG A 122 2.33 -12.81 4.02
N VAL A 123 3.11 -13.89 4.08
CA VAL A 123 3.44 -14.68 2.89
C VAL A 123 2.48 -15.85 2.81
N GLU A 124 1.81 -15.97 1.67
CA GLU A 124 0.94 -17.11 1.36
C GLU A 124 1.35 -17.68 0.00
N ASN A 125 1.61 -18.98 -0.05
CA ASN A 125 2.02 -19.66 -1.27
C ASN A 125 3.22 -18.99 -1.96
N GLY A 126 4.18 -18.50 -1.15
CA GLY A 126 5.38 -17.85 -1.66
C GLY A 126 5.21 -16.40 -2.09
N ALA A 127 4.05 -15.79 -1.88
CA ALA A 127 3.78 -14.41 -2.28
C ALA A 127 3.34 -13.55 -1.08
N TRP A 128 3.82 -12.32 -1.04
CA TRP A 128 3.38 -11.35 -0.04
C TRP A 128 1.92 -10.98 -0.24
N ARG A 129 1.18 -10.91 0.86
CA ARG A 129 -0.25 -10.54 0.89
C ARG A 129 -0.50 -9.53 1.99
N TYR A 130 -1.42 -8.61 1.74
CA TYR A 130 -1.91 -7.68 2.75
C TYR A 130 -2.96 -8.39 3.60
N HIS A 131 -2.81 -8.34 4.92
CA HIS A 131 -3.77 -8.96 5.83
C HIS A 131 -4.72 -7.95 6.44
N ASP A 132 -4.19 -7.05 7.26
CA ASP A 132 -4.96 -6.00 7.91
C ASP A 132 -4.04 -4.83 8.26
N GLY A 133 -4.58 -3.82 8.91
CA GLY A 133 -3.81 -2.68 9.35
C GLY A 133 -4.45 -1.99 10.52
N THR A 134 -3.64 -1.19 11.22
CA THR A 134 -4.08 -0.35 12.33
C THR A 134 -3.93 1.10 11.91
N LEU A 135 -5.03 1.85 11.96
CA LEU A 135 -5.01 3.28 11.67
C LEU A 135 -4.50 4.05 12.89
N HIS A 136 -3.66 5.04 12.62
CA HIS A 136 -3.17 5.96 13.65
C HIS A 136 -4.15 7.11 13.85
N ASP A 137 -4.02 7.82 14.98
CA ASP A 137 -4.97 8.85 15.40
C ASP A 137 -4.94 10.10 14.52
N ASP A 138 -3.88 10.30 13.74
CA ASP A 138 -3.71 11.48 12.88
C ASP A 138 -4.30 11.33 11.48
N CYS A 139 -5.11 10.29 11.24
CA CYS A 139 -5.86 10.15 10.00
C CYS A 139 -6.90 11.26 9.88
N GLY A 140 -7.14 11.69 8.65
CA GLY A 140 -8.20 12.65 8.36
C GLY A 140 -7.71 13.85 7.57
N LYS A 141 -8.44 14.95 7.68
CA LYS A 141 -8.18 16.15 6.90
C LYS A 141 -6.84 16.79 7.28
N VAL A 142 -6.01 17.07 6.28
CA VAL A 142 -4.73 17.75 6.48
C VAL A 142 -4.95 19.25 6.41
N LYS A 143 -4.42 19.97 7.43
CA LYS A 143 -4.42 21.44 7.42
C LYS A 143 -3.25 21.91 6.57
N TYR A 144 -3.55 22.65 5.50
CA TYR A 144 -2.53 23.18 4.62
C TYR A 144 -2.03 24.52 5.14
N GLY A 145 -0.73 24.57 5.51
CA GLY A 145 -0.05 25.81 5.82
C GLY A 145 0.78 26.27 4.63
N ARG A 146 0.98 27.61 4.50
CA ARG A 146 1.69 28.19 3.36
C ARG A 146 3.13 27.70 3.17
N ASN A 147 3.73 27.16 4.23
CA ASN A 147 5.14 26.81 4.25
C ASN A 147 5.40 25.30 4.35
N LEU A 148 4.38 24.48 4.09
CA LEU A 148 4.58 23.04 4.12
C LEU A 148 5.20 22.56 2.81
N PRO A 149 6.25 21.69 2.90
CA PRO A 149 6.82 21.09 1.70
C PRO A 149 5.81 20.17 1.03
N CYS A 150 6.03 19.89 -0.24
CA CYS A 150 5.17 18.94 -0.96
C CYS A 150 5.25 17.57 -0.29
N VAL A 151 4.09 16.97 0.01
CA VAL A 151 4.01 15.66 0.65
C VAL A 151 4.53 14.54 -0.25
N CYS A 152 4.65 14.77 -1.56
CA CYS A 152 5.21 13.79 -2.49
C CYS A 152 6.75 13.72 -2.46
N GLY A 153 7.40 14.57 -1.66
CA GLY A 153 8.84 14.56 -1.54
C GLY A 153 9.60 15.24 -2.68
N SER A 154 8.90 15.98 -3.52
CA SER A 154 9.54 16.73 -4.61
C SER A 154 9.80 18.17 -4.26
#